data_4c90314e5f7502e25f89c72174b89107
#
_entry.id   4c90314e5f7502e25f89c72174b89107
#
_cell.length_a   1.000
_cell.length_b   1.000
_cell.length_c   1.000
_cell.angle_alpha   90.00
_cell.angle_beta   90.00
_cell.angle_gamma   90.00
#
_symmetry.space_group_name_H-M   'P 1'
#
loop_
_entity.id
_entity.type
_entity.pdbx_description
1 polymer ?
#
loop_
_entity_poly.entity_id
_entity_poly.type
_entity_poly.pdbx_seq_one_letter_code
_entity_poly.pdbx_strand_id
1 'polypeptide(L)'
;MPNNLTYAKSGVNIRSADKFVKFISKITSKNRKNYKQNNIGNFGSVTKIPKNLKNVHLVASTDGVGTKIEIANELNKFNTIGIDLVAMSVNDILVQGGIPFIFLDYISINKINQNKLKNIFKGIHKGCKISGWELVGGETAEMPGTYSEGKFDMAGFCVGLVEKKEILNNFFIILYAK
;
A
#
# COMPACT_ATOMS: atom_id res chain seq x y z
N MET A 1 32.64 6.47 -28.57
CA MET A 1 31.63 7.35 -27.94
C MET A 1 31.04 6.58 -26.78
N PRO A 2 30.97 7.11 -25.56
CA PRO A 2 30.36 6.38 -24.47
C PRO A 2 28.88 6.11 -24.78
N ASN A 3 28.48 4.87 -24.70
CA ASN A 3 27.07 4.48 -24.80
C ASN A 3 26.29 5.21 -23.69
N ASN A 4 25.57 6.26 -24.01
CA ASN A 4 24.71 6.94 -23.06
C ASN A 4 23.64 5.93 -22.57
N LEU A 5 23.84 5.43 -21.37
CA LEU A 5 22.83 4.64 -20.64
C LEU A 5 21.64 5.55 -20.36
N THR A 6 20.46 5.15 -20.79
CA THR A 6 19.18 5.82 -20.49
C THR A 6 18.25 4.86 -19.78
N TYR A 7 17.32 5.37 -19.01
CA TYR A 7 16.28 4.54 -18.39
C TYR A 7 15.56 3.64 -19.40
N ALA A 8 15.26 4.16 -20.58
CA ALA A 8 14.64 3.39 -21.65
C ALA A 8 15.51 2.21 -22.14
N LYS A 9 16.84 2.42 -22.24
CA LYS A 9 17.80 1.34 -22.60
C LYS A 9 17.95 0.30 -21.49
N SER A 10 17.70 0.69 -20.23
CA SER A 10 17.67 -0.22 -19.07
C SER A 10 16.32 -0.92 -18.91
N GLY A 11 15.37 -0.75 -19.82
CA GLY A 11 14.06 -1.40 -19.82
C GLY A 11 12.99 -0.69 -19.00
N VAL A 12 13.29 0.50 -18.42
CA VAL A 12 12.35 1.28 -17.59
C VAL A 12 11.57 2.28 -18.43
N ASN A 13 10.23 2.25 -18.33
CA ASN A 13 9.33 3.10 -19.11
C ASN A 13 8.72 4.23 -18.25
N ILE A 14 9.44 5.35 -18.13
CA ILE A 14 9.02 6.53 -17.36
C ILE A 14 7.62 7.02 -17.77
N ARG A 15 7.32 7.08 -19.08
CA ARG A 15 5.99 7.54 -19.56
C ARG A 15 4.85 6.64 -19.08
N SER A 16 5.10 5.34 -18.96
CA SER A 16 4.12 4.40 -18.44
C SER A 16 3.94 4.57 -16.93
N ALA A 17 5.03 4.79 -16.19
CA ALA A 17 4.97 5.11 -14.77
C ALA A 17 4.16 6.38 -14.50
N ASP A 18 4.41 7.48 -15.23
CA ASP A 18 3.68 8.74 -15.11
C ASP A 18 2.17 8.59 -15.36
N LYS A 19 1.78 7.78 -16.36
CA LYS A 19 0.37 7.48 -16.63
C LYS A 19 -0.29 6.77 -15.44
N PHE A 20 0.43 5.87 -14.80
CA PHE A 20 -0.06 5.14 -13.64
C PHE A 20 -0.19 6.06 -12.42
N VAL A 21 0.80 6.91 -12.13
CA VAL A 21 0.73 7.91 -11.06
C VAL A 21 -0.46 8.86 -11.24
N LYS A 22 -0.71 9.34 -12.47
CA LYS A 22 -1.89 10.16 -12.76
C LYS A 22 -3.21 9.43 -12.50
N PHE A 23 -3.28 8.14 -12.81
CA PHE A 23 -4.45 7.31 -12.50
C PHE A 23 -4.66 7.18 -10.99
N ILE A 24 -3.59 6.91 -10.21
CA ILE A 24 -3.63 6.84 -8.75
C ILE A 24 -4.16 8.15 -8.17
N SER A 25 -3.55 9.27 -8.55
CA SER A 25 -3.93 10.60 -8.09
C SER A 25 -5.42 10.91 -8.33
N LYS A 26 -5.95 10.51 -9.50
CA LYS A 26 -7.38 10.72 -9.84
C LYS A 26 -8.33 9.91 -8.95
N ILE A 27 -7.97 8.67 -8.59
CA ILE A 27 -8.84 7.81 -7.77
C ILE A 27 -8.81 8.27 -6.31
N THR A 28 -7.64 8.58 -5.79
CA THR A 28 -7.46 8.96 -4.38
C THR A 28 -8.00 10.35 -4.07
N SER A 29 -7.95 11.30 -5.01
CA SER A 29 -8.45 12.67 -4.81
C SER A 29 -9.95 12.74 -4.52
N LYS A 30 -10.74 11.79 -5.02
CA LYS A 30 -12.21 11.76 -4.87
C LYS A 30 -12.70 11.41 -3.45
N ASN A 31 -11.85 10.83 -2.60
CA ASN A 31 -12.27 10.26 -1.31
C ASN A 31 -11.63 10.94 -0.08
N ARG A 32 -10.89 12.03 -0.25
CA ARG A 32 -10.21 12.72 0.85
C ARG A 32 -11.17 13.60 1.64
N LYS A 33 -11.59 13.13 2.80
CA LYS A 33 -12.48 13.91 3.69
C LYS A 33 -11.77 15.04 4.44
N ASN A 34 -10.45 14.95 4.69
CA ASN A 34 -9.80 15.82 5.68
C ASN A 34 -8.47 16.48 5.27
N TYR A 35 -7.90 16.22 4.10
CA TYR A 35 -6.57 16.76 3.77
C TYR A 35 -6.55 17.38 2.38
N LYS A 36 -6.30 18.71 2.34
CA LYS A 36 -6.24 19.50 1.10
C LYS A 36 -4.97 19.30 0.27
N GLN A 37 -4.00 18.51 0.74
CA GLN A 37 -2.75 18.29 0.01
C GLN A 37 -2.77 16.97 -0.76
N ASN A 38 -2.50 17.06 -2.05
CA ASN A 38 -2.29 15.88 -2.89
C ASN A 38 -0.85 15.40 -2.69
N ASN A 39 -0.65 14.44 -1.77
CA ASN A 39 0.68 13.91 -1.44
C ASN A 39 1.16 12.85 -2.45
N ILE A 40 0.30 12.36 -3.32
CA ILE A 40 0.64 11.33 -4.30
C ILE A 40 1.47 11.94 -5.43
N GLY A 41 2.65 11.34 -5.66
CA GLY A 41 3.64 11.85 -6.59
C GLY A 41 4.72 12.73 -5.95
N ASN A 42 4.63 13.02 -4.64
CA ASN A 42 5.69 13.66 -3.87
C ASN A 42 6.63 12.60 -3.26
N PHE A 43 7.79 13.03 -2.77
CA PHE A 43 8.78 12.16 -2.12
C PHE A 43 8.29 11.56 -0.79
N GLY A 44 7.29 12.15 -0.17
CA GLY A 44 6.70 11.66 1.07
C GLY A 44 5.35 12.31 1.32
N SER A 45 4.59 11.72 2.26
CA SER A 45 3.30 12.28 2.68
C SER A 45 3.42 12.93 4.05
N VAL A 46 2.75 14.07 4.21
CA VAL A 46 2.60 14.78 5.48
C VAL A 46 1.17 14.61 5.95
N THR A 47 0.99 13.97 7.08
CA THR A 47 -0.33 13.66 7.62
C THR A 47 -0.46 14.21 9.04
N LYS A 48 -1.57 14.89 9.30
CA LYS A 48 -1.83 15.47 10.62
C LYS A 48 -2.37 14.42 11.59
N ILE A 49 -1.77 14.33 12.76
CA ILE A 49 -2.27 13.47 13.84
C ILE A 49 -3.59 14.06 14.38
N PRO A 50 -4.65 13.25 14.58
CA PRO A 50 -5.91 13.69 15.17
C PRO A 50 -5.70 14.29 16.57
N LYS A 51 -6.36 15.42 16.85
CA LYS A 51 -6.20 16.12 18.15
C LYS A 51 -7.04 15.52 19.28
N ASN A 52 -8.01 14.70 18.96
CA ASN A 52 -8.96 14.12 19.92
C ASN A 52 -8.42 12.89 20.67
N LEU A 53 -7.26 12.38 20.29
CA LEU A 53 -6.61 11.25 20.94
C LEU A 53 -5.63 11.73 22.01
N LYS A 54 -5.57 11.03 23.16
CA LYS A 54 -4.68 11.35 24.29
C LYS A 54 -3.61 10.28 24.45
N ASN A 55 -2.37 10.70 24.74
CA ASN A 55 -1.23 9.76 24.94
C ASN A 55 -1.12 8.74 23.79
N VAL A 56 -1.11 9.26 22.57
CA VAL A 56 -1.13 8.46 21.33
C VAL A 56 0.22 7.78 21.12
N HIS A 57 0.18 6.50 20.79
CA HIS A 57 1.30 5.70 20.32
C HIS A 57 1.08 5.32 18.86
N LEU A 58 2.15 5.13 18.12
CA LEU A 58 2.12 4.60 16.78
C LEU A 58 2.26 3.07 16.83
N VAL A 59 1.43 2.39 16.07
CA VAL A 59 1.57 0.96 15.75
C VAL A 59 1.91 0.88 14.29
N ALA A 60 3.02 0.28 13.94
CA ALA A 60 3.47 0.16 12.55
C ALA A 60 3.70 -1.32 12.21
N SER A 61 3.28 -1.73 11.04
CA SER A 61 3.54 -3.05 10.48
C SER A 61 3.79 -2.96 8.98
N THR A 62 4.45 -3.99 8.45
CA THR A 62 4.63 -4.20 7.03
C THR A 62 4.45 -5.67 6.73
N ASP A 63 3.71 -5.99 5.67
CA ASP A 63 3.50 -7.35 5.24
C ASP A 63 3.39 -7.42 3.71
N GLY A 64 3.72 -8.57 3.15
CA GLY A 64 3.61 -8.89 1.73
C GLY A 64 2.53 -9.93 1.48
N VAL A 65 1.91 -9.90 0.30
CA VAL A 65 0.87 -10.88 -0.05
C VAL A 65 1.42 -12.31 -0.14
N GLY A 66 2.71 -12.44 -0.47
CA GLY A 66 3.36 -13.74 -0.58
C GLY A 66 2.87 -14.57 -1.77
N THR A 67 2.89 -15.88 -1.64
CA THR A 67 2.66 -16.81 -2.76
C THR A 67 1.25 -16.76 -3.37
N LYS A 68 0.27 -16.12 -2.72
CA LYS A 68 -1.06 -15.86 -3.31
C LYS A 68 -1.00 -15.05 -4.61
N ILE A 69 0.08 -14.30 -4.82
CA ILE A 69 0.35 -13.59 -6.07
C ILE A 69 0.43 -14.55 -7.27
N GLU A 70 0.98 -15.75 -7.07
CA GLU A 70 1.06 -16.76 -8.15
C GLU A 70 -0.33 -17.20 -8.60
N ILE A 71 -1.24 -17.41 -7.66
CA ILE A 71 -2.65 -17.75 -7.96
C ILE A 71 -3.32 -16.61 -8.75
N ALA A 72 -3.07 -15.35 -8.35
CA ALA A 72 -3.58 -14.19 -9.07
C ALA A 72 -3.03 -14.10 -10.51
N ASN A 73 -1.76 -14.47 -10.72
CA ASN A 73 -1.13 -14.54 -12.03
C ASN A 73 -1.73 -15.65 -12.89
N GLU A 74 -1.87 -16.87 -12.37
CA GLU A 74 -2.45 -18.02 -13.07
C GLU A 74 -3.88 -17.76 -13.51
N LEU A 75 -4.69 -17.18 -12.63
CA LEU A 75 -6.09 -16.85 -12.92
C LEU A 75 -6.26 -15.54 -13.68
N ASN A 76 -5.20 -14.79 -13.91
CA ASN A 76 -5.22 -13.43 -14.47
C ASN A 76 -6.25 -12.51 -13.77
N LYS A 77 -6.38 -12.64 -12.42
CA LYS A 77 -7.32 -11.90 -11.59
C LYS A 77 -6.57 -11.08 -10.54
N PHE A 78 -6.58 -9.77 -10.69
CA PHE A 78 -5.78 -8.85 -9.88
C PHE A 78 -6.62 -7.88 -9.02
N ASN A 79 -7.94 -7.89 -9.14
CA ASN A 79 -8.81 -6.93 -8.48
C ASN A 79 -9.06 -7.22 -7.00
N THR A 80 -8.73 -8.42 -6.52
CA THR A 80 -8.91 -8.83 -5.12
C THR A 80 -7.60 -8.86 -4.34
N ILE A 81 -6.47 -9.10 -5.01
CA ILE A 81 -5.17 -9.23 -4.35
C ILE A 81 -4.75 -7.96 -3.59
N GLY A 82 -5.15 -6.77 -4.08
CA GLY A 82 -4.93 -5.51 -3.38
C GLY A 82 -5.79 -5.35 -2.12
N ILE A 83 -7.00 -5.93 -2.10
CA ILE A 83 -7.83 -5.97 -0.88
C ILE A 83 -7.16 -6.86 0.16
N ASP A 84 -6.64 -8.00 -0.26
CA ASP A 84 -5.94 -8.96 0.58
C ASP A 84 -4.70 -8.33 1.24
N LEU A 85 -3.89 -7.59 0.48
CA LEU A 85 -2.75 -6.84 1.01
C LEU A 85 -3.14 -5.90 2.15
N VAL A 86 -4.19 -5.12 1.96
CA VAL A 86 -4.67 -4.20 2.99
C VAL A 86 -5.21 -4.95 4.19
N ALA A 87 -5.97 -6.03 3.99
CA ALA A 87 -6.56 -6.82 5.07
C ALA A 87 -5.49 -7.43 5.98
N MET A 88 -4.39 -7.96 5.43
CA MET A 88 -3.28 -8.48 6.21
C MET A 88 -2.67 -7.40 7.11
N SER A 89 -2.35 -6.25 6.53
CA SER A 89 -1.79 -5.11 7.26
C SER A 89 -2.74 -4.55 8.34
N VAL A 90 -4.05 -4.53 8.06
CA VAL A 90 -5.07 -4.11 9.03
C VAL A 90 -5.09 -5.04 10.24
N ASN A 91 -5.04 -6.34 10.02
CA ASN A 91 -5.07 -7.33 11.09
C ASN A 91 -3.90 -7.14 12.06
N ASP A 92 -2.69 -6.88 11.54
CA ASP A 92 -1.50 -6.63 12.35
C ASP A 92 -1.66 -5.42 13.28
N ILE A 93 -2.30 -4.37 12.80
CA ILE A 93 -2.56 -3.17 13.61
C ILE A 93 -3.65 -3.42 14.64
N LEU A 94 -4.73 -4.10 14.26
CA LEU A 94 -5.87 -4.37 15.14
C LEU A 94 -5.49 -5.25 16.32
N VAL A 95 -4.64 -6.26 16.13
CA VAL A 95 -4.21 -7.14 17.23
C VAL A 95 -3.33 -6.44 18.27
N GLN A 96 -2.84 -5.24 17.96
CA GLN A 96 -2.14 -4.37 18.90
C GLN A 96 -3.06 -3.32 19.56
N GLY A 97 -4.37 -3.34 19.26
CA GLY A 97 -5.33 -2.32 19.72
C GLY A 97 -5.32 -1.04 18.89
N GLY A 98 -4.58 -1.03 17.78
CA GLY A 98 -4.44 0.15 16.92
C GLY A 98 -5.67 0.38 16.05
N ILE A 99 -6.01 1.64 15.83
CA ILE A 99 -6.98 2.06 14.82
C ILE A 99 -6.26 2.45 13.52
N PRO A 100 -6.80 2.15 12.36
CA PRO A 100 -6.23 2.50 11.07
C PRO A 100 -5.98 4.00 10.92
N PHE A 101 -4.80 4.39 10.41
CA PHE A 101 -4.46 5.79 10.18
C PHE A 101 -3.96 6.02 8.76
N ILE A 102 -2.76 5.56 8.39
CA ILE A 102 -2.20 5.73 7.05
C ILE A 102 -1.70 4.41 6.46
N PHE A 103 -1.82 4.28 5.15
CA PHE A 103 -1.35 3.14 4.37
C PHE A 103 -0.48 3.61 3.20
N LEU A 104 0.60 2.88 2.94
CA LEU A 104 1.43 3.01 1.75
C LEU A 104 1.61 1.63 1.12
N ASP A 105 1.70 1.59 -0.21
CA ASP A 105 2.00 0.36 -0.94
C ASP A 105 3.36 0.42 -1.60
N TYR A 106 3.97 -0.74 -1.78
CA TYR A 106 5.12 -0.94 -2.63
C TYR A 106 4.80 -2.07 -3.61
N ILE A 107 4.90 -1.78 -4.90
CA ILE A 107 4.73 -2.77 -5.96
C ILE A 107 6.00 -2.80 -6.79
N SER A 108 6.67 -3.96 -6.84
CA SER A 108 7.79 -4.22 -7.73
C SER A 108 7.37 -5.16 -8.84
N ILE A 109 7.69 -4.82 -10.08
CA ILE A 109 7.22 -5.55 -11.26
C ILE A 109 8.32 -5.63 -12.33
N ASN A 110 8.38 -6.74 -13.05
CA ASN A 110 9.32 -6.85 -14.18
C ASN A 110 9.14 -5.70 -15.19
N LYS A 111 7.91 -5.54 -15.70
CA LYS A 111 7.57 -4.50 -16.68
C LYS A 111 6.19 -3.92 -16.39
N ILE A 112 6.05 -2.61 -16.45
CA ILE A 112 4.79 -1.92 -16.18
C ILE A 112 3.70 -2.38 -17.13
N ASN A 113 2.70 -3.09 -16.59
CA ASN A 113 1.45 -3.44 -17.25
C ASN A 113 0.32 -2.60 -16.63
N GLN A 114 -0.14 -1.61 -17.40
CA GLN A 114 -1.16 -0.64 -16.95
C GLN A 114 -2.45 -1.31 -16.49
N ASN A 115 -2.90 -2.36 -17.18
CA ASN A 115 -4.16 -3.03 -16.84
C ASN A 115 -4.05 -3.81 -15.54
N LYS A 116 -2.97 -4.59 -15.37
CA LYS A 116 -2.66 -5.32 -14.15
C LYS A 116 -2.56 -4.37 -12.96
N LEU A 117 -1.71 -3.36 -13.04
CA LEU A 117 -1.46 -2.41 -11.96
C LEU A 117 -2.72 -1.63 -11.57
N LYS A 118 -3.54 -1.19 -12.54
CA LYS A 118 -4.82 -0.52 -12.25
C LYS A 118 -5.79 -1.40 -11.50
N ASN A 119 -5.85 -2.70 -11.79
CA ASN A 119 -6.72 -3.63 -11.07
C ASN A 119 -6.21 -3.90 -9.66
N ILE A 120 -4.90 -4.12 -9.48
CA ILE A 120 -4.28 -4.23 -8.15
C ILE A 120 -4.60 -2.99 -7.31
N PHE A 121 -4.33 -1.80 -7.86
CA PHE A 121 -4.50 -0.54 -7.14
C PHE A 121 -5.97 -0.25 -6.79
N LYS A 122 -6.93 -0.59 -7.65
CA LYS A 122 -8.36 -0.53 -7.30
C LYS A 122 -8.68 -1.41 -6.09
N GLY A 123 -8.05 -2.58 -6.00
CA GLY A 123 -8.17 -3.46 -4.85
C GLY A 123 -7.61 -2.81 -3.58
N ILE A 124 -6.40 -2.27 -3.61
CA ILE A 124 -5.77 -1.54 -2.50
C ILE A 124 -6.68 -0.39 -2.04
N HIS A 125 -7.09 0.46 -2.98
CA HIS A 125 -7.96 1.59 -2.67
C HIS A 125 -9.30 1.15 -2.05
N LYS A 126 -9.91 0.07 -2.54
CA LYS A 126 -11.13 -0.51 -1.97
C LYS A 126 -10.88 -1.05 -0.57
N GLY A 127 -9.78 -1.78 -0.35
CA GLY A 127 -9.38 -2.28 0.97
C GLY A 127 -9.21 -1.16 1.98
N CYS A 128 -8.46 -0.12 1.63
CA CYS A 128 -8.28 1.07 2.46
C CYS A 128 -9.61 1.76 2.79
N LYS A 129 -10.52 1.86 1.82
CA LYS A 129 -11.85 2.44 2.05
C LYS A 129 -12.70 1.63 3.01
N ILE A 130 -12.67 0.29 2.92
CA ILE A 130 -13.43 -0.61 3.80
C ILE A 130 -12.90 -0.51 5.23
N SER A 131 -11.59 -0.51 5.40
CA SER A 131 -10.93 -0.53 6.70
C SER A 131 -10.70 0.84 7.34
N GLY A 132 -11.03 1.92 6.64
CA GLY A 132 -10.90 3.29 7.16
C GLY A 132 -9.48 3.88 7.07
N TRP A 133 -8.55 3.23 6.34
CA TRP A 133 -7.21 3.74 6.10
C TRP A 133 -7.20 4.89 5.10
N GLU A 134 -6.28 5.83 5.30
CA GLU A 134 -5.94 6.79 4.27
C GLU A 134 -4.74 6.29 3.46
N LEU A 135 -4.94 6.04 2.16
CA LEU A 135 -3.84 5.74 1.24
C LEU A 135 -3.12 7.05 0.91
N VAL A 136 -1.94 7.23 1.48
CA VAL A 136 -1.22 8.51 1.45
C VAL A 136 -0.05 8.56 0.47
N GLY A 137 0.38 7.41 -0.03
CA GLY A 137 1.48 7.30 -0.97
C GLY A 137 1.81 5.84 -1.27
N GLY A 138 2.91 5.63 -1.94
CA GLY A 138 3.44 4.33 -2.28
C GLY A 138 4.51 4.44 -3.36
N GLU A 139 5.02 3.30 -3.81
CA GLU A 139 6.04 3.22 -4.85
C GLU A 139 5.71 2.10 -5.82
N THR A 140 5.98 2.33 -7.11
CA THR A 140 5.92 1.27 -8.13
C THR A 140 7.24 1.22 -8.86
N ALA A 141 8.00 0.16 -8.61
CA ALA A 141 9.32 -0.05 -9.18
C ALA A 141 9.27 -1.00 -10.38
N GLU A 142 9.72 -0.53 -11.54
CA GLU A 142 9.94 -1.37 -12.71
C GLU A 142 11.36 -1.95 -12.65
N MET A 143 11.46 -3.27 -12.52
CA MET A 143 12.72 -3.97 -12.21
C MET A 143 12.98 -5.11 -13.22
N PRO A 144 13.27 -4.78 -14.50
CA PRO A 144 13.63 -5.78 -15.49
C PRO A 144 14.94 -6.46 -15.09
N GLY A 145 14.97 -7.79 -15.21
CA GLY A 145 16.12 -8.61 -14.80
C GLY A 145 16.06 -9.11 -13.36
N THR A 146 15.39 -8.41 -12.44
CA THR A 146 15.10 -8.90 -11.10
C THR A 146 13.91 -9.84 -11.09
N TYR A 147 12.83 -9.45 -11.78
CA TYR A 147 11.65 -10.27 -11.95
C TYR A 147 11.56 -10.82 -13.37
N SER A 148 11.17 -12.08 -13.50
CA SER A 148 10.84 -12.70 -14.77
C SER A 148 9.60 -12.04 -15.41
N GLU A 149 9.38 -12.25 -16.68
CA GLU A 149 8.23 -11.68 -17.41
C GLU A 149 6.90 -12.01 -16.72
N GLY A 150 6.05 -10.99 -16.57
CA GLY A 150 4.75 -11.10 -15.91
C GLY A 150 4.80 -11.20 -14.38
N LYS A 151 5.96 -11.41 -13.78
CA LYS A 151 6.11 -11.52 -12.32
C LYS A 151 6.16 -10.15 -11.65
N PHE A 152 5.66 -10.10 -10.42
CA PHE A 152 5.65 -8.92 -9.57
C PHE A 152 5.59 -9.35 -8.11
N ASP A 153 5.88 -8.41 -7.22
CA ASP A 153 5.65 -8.55 -5.79
C ASP A 153 5.01 -7.29 -5.24
N MET A 154 4.37 -7.39 -4.07
CA MET A 154 3.73 -6.26 -3.44
C MET A 154 3.73 -6.37 -1.93
N ALA A 155 3.99 -5.25 -1.28
CA ALA A 155 3.97 -5.11 0.17
C ALA A 155 3.15 -3.90 0.60
N GLY A 156 2.55 -3.98 1.80
CA GLY A 156 1.87 -2.89 2.48
C GLY A 156 2.69 -2.40 3.65
N PHE A 157 2.69 -1.09 3.84
CA PHE A 157 3.22 -0.41 5.02
C PHE A 157 2.07 0.33 5.66
N CYS A 158 1.82 0.04 6.92
CA CYS A 158 0.68 0.61 7.61
C CYS A 158 1.08 1.20 8.97
N VAL A 159 0.45 2.31 9.31
CA VAL A 159 0.59 2.94 10.61
C VAL A 159 -0.79 3.16 11.20
N GLY A 160 -1.02 2.59 12.36
CA GLY A 160 -2.19 2.83 13.19
C GLY A 160 -1.86 3.74 14.37
N LEU A 161 -2.90 4.24 15.01
CA LEU A 161 -2.84 5.03 16.23
C LEU A 161 -3.51 4.25 17.36
N VAL A 162 -2.92 4.28 18.55
CA VAL A 162 -3.47 3.65 19.76
C VAL A 162 -3.28 4.55 20.97
N GLU A 163 -4.30 4.74 21.79
CA GLU A 163 -4.10 5.35 23.10
C GLU A 163 -3.42 4.34 24.04
N LYS A 164 -2.52 4.81 24.91
CA LYS A 164 -1.74 3.94 25.81
C LYS A 164 -2.58 2.89 26.53
N LYS A 165 -3.78 3.25 26.98
CA LYS A 165 -4.70 2.38 27.71
C LYS A 165 -5.39 1.30 26.85
N GLU A 166 -5.37 1.48 25.52
CA GLU A 166 -6.01 0.57 24.55
C GLU A 166 -4.99 -0.40 23.91
N ILE A 167 -3.71 -0.29 24.26
CA ILE A 167 -2.68 -1.20 23.75
C ILE A 167 -3.00 -2.62 24.24
N LEU A 168 -3.26 -3.51 23.27
CA LEU A 168 -3.47 -4.91 23.54
C LEU A 168 -2.12 -5.61 23.75
N ASN A 169 -2.06 -6.46 24.75
CA ASN A 169 -0.91 -7.33 25.01
C ASN A 169 -1.41 -8.75 25.27
N ASN A 170 -0.51 -9.72 25.25
CA ASN A 170 -0.86 -11.14 25.44
C ASN A 170 -1.61 -11.42 26.75
N PHE A 171 -1.43 -10.60 27.77
CA PHE A 171 -2.11 -10.75 29.05
C PHE A 171 -3.60 -10.45 28.95
N PHE A 172 -4.01 -9.43 28.18
CA PHE A 172 -5.41 -9.10 27.97
C PHE A 172 -6.14 -10.14 27.12
N ILE A 173 -5.47 -10.72 26.13
CA ILE A 173 -6.05 -11.77 25.25
C ILE A 173 -6.46 -12.99 26.12
N ILE A 174 -5.65 -13.39 27.10
CA ILE A 174 -5.92 -14.53 27.98
C ILE A 174 -7.12 -14.27 28.90
N LEU A 175 -7.33 -13.03 29.34
CA LEU A 175 -8.45 -12.66 30.23
C LEU A 175 -9.82 -12.70 29.55
N TYR A 176 -9.89 -12.42 28.24
CA TYR A 176 -11.14 -12.37 27.48
C TYR A 176 -11.43 -13.61 26.63
N ALA A 177 -10.51 -14.58 26.60
CA ALA A 177 -10.68 -15.85 25.88
C ALA A 177 -11.35 -16.96 26.70
N LYS A 178 -11.99 -16.61 27.85
CA LYS A 178 -12.74 -17.56 28.69
C LYS A 178 -14.24 -17.50 28.42
#